data_09dcfad138be24eb17977f12e18ad28d
#
_entry.id   09dcfad138be24eb17977f12e18ad28d
#
_cell.length_a   1.000
_cell.length_b   1.000
_cell.length_c   1.000
_cell.angle_alpha   90.00
_cell.angle_beta   90.00
_cell.angle_gamma   90.00
#
_symmetry.space_group_name_H-M   'P 1'
#
loop_
_entity.id
_entity.type
_entity.pdbx_description
1 polymer ?
#
loop_
_entity_poly.entity_id
_entity_poly.type
_entity_poly.pdbx_seq_one_letter_code
_entity_poly.pdbx_strand_id
1 'polypeptide(L)'
;MSPVGFRTRLFLILTLFATLPSLLLTLVWAGTFAKALPLISGSSAWERAAATGGRAIAAAQQAPLSPSDRAALRAHEIELQESLTQARRFGFIAQRAVPIIAVVAVLALGILVVVSSRVAGHLSRQLSRPIDELVGWTDRLGRGQELPEGPPRKGAPEFAVLRSRMRSVARELRDARSREIEAERLRAFRESARQVAHELKNPLTPIRFAVARLRREAPPSLADAVEVLDAESQRLEEMARSFSQFGRLPEGPAADIDVAELVRYTTRASVPPDVEAQVRIEGDVPMIRGHHDALARALSNVLLNAVDACRTGRDSGASRPARIGVTVARERNNGDDGIIIAVRDSGCGIAPDKLARIWEPYVTHKPGGTGLGLAIARQAILAHNGTVHATSVVGDGTEIRFTLPTSGIDATEAVSADSR
;
A
#
# COMPACT_ATOMS: atom_id res chain seq x y z
N MET A 1 -36.94 6.51 -4.30
CA MET A 1 -36.30 7.78 -4.69
C MET A 1 -34.79 7.58 -4.63
N SER A 2 -34.11 7.53 -5.78
CA SER A 2 -32.66 7.40 -5.82
C SER A 2 -32.03 8.63 -5.12
N PRO A 3 -31.10 8.45 -4.18
CA PRO A 3 -30.50 9.57 -3.49
C PRO A 3 -29.78 10.45 -4.51
N VAL A 4 -30.12 11.73 -4.52
CA VAL A 4 -29.46 12.75 -5.35
C VAL A 4 -27.94 12.64 -5.09
N GLY A 5 -27.15 12.38 -6.14
CA GLY A 5 -25.71 12.17 -6.02
C GLY A 5 -25.00 13.34 -5.36
N PHE A 6 -23.88 13.06 -4.68
CA PHE A 6 -23.08 14.08 -3.96
C PHE A 6 -22.76 15.31 -4.82
N ARG A 7 -22.43 15.10 -6.09
CA ARG A 7 -22.15 16.16 -7.07
C ARG A 7 -23.32 17.12 -7.26
N THR A 8 -24.55 16.60 -7.38
CA THR A 8 -25.76 17.41 -7.59
C THR A 8 -26.11 18.18 -6.34
N ARG A 9 -25.98 17.57 -5.16
CA ARG A 9 -26.19 18.25 -3.87
C ARG A 9 -25.20 19.40 -3.67
N LEU A 10 -23.91 19.16 -3.90
CA LEU A 10 -22.86 20.18 -3.78
C LEU A 10 -23.10 21.35 -4.75
N PHE A 11 -23.44 21.04 -6.00
CA PHE A 11 -23.76 22.05 -7.01
C PHE A 11 -24.97 22.91 -6.57
N LEU A 12 -26.05 22.28 -6.11
CA LEU A 12 -27.26 22.99 -5.65
C LEU A 12 -26.96 23.89 -4.44
N ILE A 13 -26.22 23.39 -3.46
CA ILE A 13 -25.87 24.16 -2.26
C ILE A 13 -25.03 25.38 -2.65
N LEU A 14 -23.98 25.19 -3.45
CA LEU A 14 -23.11 26.29 -3.88
C LEU A 14 -23.84 27.33 -4.72
N THR A 15 -24.72 26.87 -5.64
CA THR A 15 -25.52 27.79 -6.48
C THR A 15 -26.53 28.56 -5.63
N LEU A 16 -27.25 27.87 -4.74
CA LEU A 16 -28.23 28.49 -3.86
C LEU A 16 -27.58 29.54 -2.94
N PHE A 17 -26.42 29.18 -2.31
CA PHE A 17 -25.71 30.08 -1.41
C PHE A 17 -25.15 31.30 -2.12
N ALA A 18 -24.77 31.19 -3.39
CA ALA A 18 -24.27 32.32 -4.17
C ALA A 18 -25.39 33.23 -4.71
N THR A 19 -26.58 32.67 -5.06
CA THR A 19 -27.64 33.42 -5.72
C THR A 19 -28.70 33.96 -4.76
N LEU A 20 -29.03 33.23 -3.70
CA LEU A 20 -30.09 33.60 -2.75
C LEU A 20 -29.87 34.95 -2.06
N PRO A 21 -28.67 35.27 -1.49
CA PRO A 21 -28.42 36.57 -0.87
C PRO A 21 -28.57 37.75 -1.85
N SER A 22 -28.07 37.53 -3.09
CA SER A 22 -28.14 38.56 -4.13
C SER A 22 -29.59 38.81 -4.59
N LEU A 23 -30.38 37.76 -4.71
CA LEU A 23 -31.82 37.88 -5.03
C LEU A 23 -32.57 38.62 -3.91
N LEU A 24 -32.34 38.22 -2.66
CA LEU A 24 -32.97 38.86 -1.50
C LEU A 24 -32.57 40.37 -1.41
N LEU A 25 -31.28 40.69 -1.58
CA LEU A 25 -30.83 42.07 -1.59
C LEU A 25 -31.47 42.89 -2.70
N THR A 26 -31.58 42.32 -3.91
CA THR A 26 -32.21 42.97 -5.05
C THR A 26 -33.71 43.22 -4.80
N LEU A 27 -34.43 42.25 -4.20
CA LEU A 27 -35.86 42.41 -3.83
C LEU A 27 -36.06 43.49 -2.75
N VAL A 28 -35.24 43.48 -1.72
CA VAL A 28 -35.31 44.52 -0.65
C VAL A 28 -35.03 45.88 -1.25
N TRP A 29 -34.01 46.00 -2.10
CA TRP A 29 -33.67 47.27 -2.76
C TRP A 29 -34.78 47.75 -3.70
N ALA A 30 -35.34 46.86 -4.52
CA ALA A 30 -36.44 47.16 -5.38
C ALA A 30 -37.70 47.62 -4.60
N GLY A 31 -38.00 46.96 -3.48
CA GLY A 31 -39.13 47.31 -2.62
C GLY A 31 -38.96 48.65 -1.91
N THR A 32 -37.75 48.94 -1.40
CA THR A 32 -37.43 50.26 -0.77
C THR A 32 -37.41 51.37 -1.81
N PHE A 33 -36.88 51.10 -3.00
CA PHE A 33 -36.84 52.10 -4.07
C PHE A 33 -38.25 52.42 -4.59
N ALA A 34 -39.12 51.39 -4.80
CA ALA A 34 -40.49 51.57 -5.21
C ALA A 34 -41.32 52.44 -4.24
N LYS A 35 -41.02 52.31 -2.91
CA LYS A 35 -41.68 53.17 -1.88
C LYS A 35 -41.09 54.57 -1.81
N ALA A 36 -39.79 54.74 -2.06
CA ALA A 36 -39.12 56.05 -2.02
C ALA A 36 -39.40 56.91 -3.27
N LEU A 37 -39.65 56.29 -4.42
CA LEU A 37 -39.83 56.95 -5.70
C LEU A 37 -40.97 57.98 -5.72
N PRO A 38 -42.18 57.71 -5.18
CA PRO A 38 -43.26 58.68 -5.10
C PRO A 38 -42.92 59.89 -4.21
N LEU A 39 -42.11 59.67 -3.18
CA LEU A 39 -41.64 60.75 -2.25
C LEU A 39 -40.62 61.67 -2.89
N ILE A 40 -39.78 61.15 -3.76
CA ILE A 40 -38.74 61.90 -4.47
C ILE A 40 -39.28 62.60 -5.72
N SER A 41 -40.24 61.96 -6.41
CA SER A 41 -40.86 62.48 -7.62
C SER A 41 -42.04 63.42 -7.40
N GLY A 42 -42.26 63.87 -6.17
CA GLY A 42 -43.41 64.67 -5.69
C GLY A 42 -43.85 65.90 -6.53
N SER A 43 -43.79 65.78 -7.89
CA SER A 43 -44.25 66.78 -8.84
C SER A 43 -45.67 67.23 -8.58
N SER A 44 -46.60 66.34 -8.16
CA SER A 44 -47.96 66.65 -7.85
C SER A 44 -48.16 67.56 -6.61
N ALA A 45 -47.26 67.41 -5.61
CA ALA A 45 -47.29 68.29 -4.42
C ALA A 45 -46.78 69.69 -4.77
N TRP A 46 -45.68 69.75 -5.53
CA TRP A 46 -45.16 71.03 -6.02
C TRP A 46 -46.09 71.71 -7.04
N GLU A 47 -46.73 70.99 -7.91
CA GLU A 47 -47.74 71.52 -8.83
C GLU A 47 -48.93 72.09 -8.07
N ARG A 48 -49.39 71.41 -6.99
CA ARG A 48 -50.48 71.96 -6.15
C ARG A 48 -50.01 73.20 -5.39
N ALA A 49 -48.81 73.15 -4.83
CA ALA A 49 -48.25 74.32 -4.11
C ALA A 49 -48.11 75.51 -5.07
N ALA A 50 -47.65 75.31 -6.27
CA ALA A 50 -47.50 76.36 -7.26
C ALA A 50 -48.85 76.86 -7.78
N ALA A 51 -49.81 76.01 -8.00
CA ALA A 51 -51.13 76.44 -8.39
C ALA A 51 -51.84 77.23 -7.30
N THR A 52 -51.71 76.86 -6.04
CA THR A 52 -52.23 77.65 -4.90
C THR A 52 -51.45 78.96 -4.68
N GLY A 53 -50.13 78.90 -4.73
CA GLY A 53 -49.25 80.07 -4.65
C GLY A 53 -49.53 81.08 -5.78
N GLY A 54 -49.63 80.60 -7.03
CA GLY A 54 -49.97 81.42 -8.20
C GLY A 54 -51.31 82.12 -8.04
N ARG A 55 -52.36 81.44 -7.51
CA ARG A 55 -53.63 82.01 -7.24
C ARG A 55 -53.57 83.08 -6.15
N ALA A 56 -52.75 82.85 -5.11
CA ALA A 56 -52.58 83.83 -4.03
C ALA A 56 -51.83 85.03 -4.55
N ILE A 57 -50.80 84.89 -5.39
CA ILE A 57 -50.10 86.01 -6.03
C ILE A 57 -51.02 86.81 -6.93
N ALA A 58 -51.80 86.15 -7.75
CA ALA A 58 -52.77 86.80 -8.63
C ALA A 58 -53.85 87.61 -7.87
N ALA A 59 -54.30 87.07 -6.74
CA ALA A 59 -55.23 87.81 -5.86
C ALA A 59 -54.58 88.97 -5.20
N ALA A 60 -53.27 88.87 -4.75
CA ALA A 60 -52.56 89.93 -4.17
C ALA A 60 -52.16 91.04 -5.16
N GLN A 61 -52.03 90.77 -6.45
CA GLN A 61 -51.78 91.78 -7.49
C GLN A 61 -52.98 92.68 -7.75
N GLN A 62 -54.14 92.33 -7.32
CA GLN A 62 -55.39 93.12 -7.46
C GLN A 62 -55.53 94.17 -6.32
N ALA A 63 -54.64 94.06 -5.27
CA ALA A 63 -54.68 94.97 -4.16
C ALA A 63 -53.79 96.19 -4.47
N PRO A 64 -54.04 97.37 -3.84
CA PRO A 64 -53.19 98.56 -3.95
C PRO A 64 -51.86 98.35 -3.15
N LEU A 65 -50.83 97.78 -3.81
CA LEU A 65 -49.59 97.41 -3.24
C LEU A 65 -48.56 98.54 -3.38
N SER A 66 -47.66 98.68 -2.41
CA SER A 66 -46.49 99.57 -2.49
C SER A 66 -45.49 99.13 -3.55
N PRO A 67 -44.64 99.98 -4.08
CA PRO A 67 -43.62 99.57 -5.06
C PRO A 67 -42.67 98.48 -4.58
N SER A 68 -42.35 98.43 -3.27
CA SER A 68 -41.53 97.42 -2.61
C SER A 68 -42.27 96.04 -2.57
N ASP A 69 -43.55 96.03 -2.26
CA ASP A 69 -44.36 94.84 -2.14
C ASP A 69 -44.61 94.15 -3.53
N ARG A 70 -44.77 94.98 -4.59
CA ARG A 70 -44.83 94.49 -5.96
C ARG A 70 -43.49 93.85 -6.40
N ALA A 71 -42.34 94.41 -5.99
CA ALA A 71 -41.07 93.79 -6.30
C ALA A 71 -40.84 92.48 -5.57
N ALA A 72 -41.26 92.41 -4.27
CA ALA A 72 -41.19 91.17 -3.50
C ALA A 72 -42.11 90.06 -4.08
N LEU A 73 -43.30 90.43 -4.53
CA LEU A 73 -44.27 89.54 -5.13
C LEU A 73 -43.72 88.99 -6.46
N ARG A 74 -43.13 89.79 -7.30
CA ARG A 74 -42.47 89.33 -8.56
C ARG A 74 -41.27 88.42 -8.30
N ALA A 75 -40.45 88.76 -7.27
CA ALA A 75 -39.34 87.87 -6.90
C ALA A 75 -39.84 86.49 -6.46
N HIS A 76 -40.90 86.42 -5.66
CA HIS A 76 -41.48 85.18 -5.19
C HIS A 76 -42.13 84.40 -6.34
N GLU A 77 -42.77 85.08 -7.34
CA GLU A 77 -43.31 84.46 -8.53
C GLU A 77 -42.21 83.77 -9.39
N ILE A 78 -41.06 84.42 -9.58
CA ILE A 78 -39.90 83.93 -10.27
C ILE A 78 -39.33 82.68 -9.55
N GLU A 79 -39.12 82.77 -8.23
CA GLU A 79 -38.62 81.69 -7.40
C GLU A 79 -39.53 80.43 -7.43
N LEU A 80 -40.85 80.65 -7.41
CA LEU A 80 -41.84 79.63 -7.49
C LEU A 80 -41.79 78.92 -8.88
N GLN A 81 -41.66 79.68 -9.99
CA GLN A 81 -41.53 79.16 -11.32
C GLN A 81 -40.22 78.41 -11.53
N GLU A 82 -39.11 78.89 -10.97
CA GLU A 82 -37.83 78.20 -11.01
C GLU A 82 -37.90 76.85 -10.27
N SER A 83 -38.45 76.83 -9.04
CA SER A 83 -38.65 75.63 -8.24
C SER A 83 -39.52 74.60 -8.94
N LEU A 84 -40.61 75.04 -9.61
CA LEU A 84 -41.48 74.19 -10.45
C LEU A 84 -40.72 73.58 -11.62
N THR A 85 -39.95 74.41 -12.32
CA THR A 85 -39.17 73.95 -13.47
C THR A 85 -38.13 72.91 -13.06
N GLN A 86 -37.49 73.14 -11.92
CA GLN A 86 -36.53 72.18 -11.35
C GLN A 86 -37.21 70.88 -10.92
N ALA A 87 -38.36 70.93 -10.23
CA ALA A 87 -39.15 69.76 -9.83
C ALA A 87 -39.59 68.94 -11.05
N ARG A 88 -40.04 69.58 -12.13
CA ARG A 88 -40.44 68.92 -13.40
C ARG A 88 -39.22 68.26 -14.07
N ARG A 89 -38.04 68.91 -14.10
CA ARG A 89 -36.81 68.33 -14.63
C ARG A 89 -36.42 67.07 -13.86
N PHE A 90 -36.46 67.09 -12.53
CA PHE A 90 -36.17 65.92 -11.69
C PHE A 90 -37.18 64.81 -11.88
N GLY A 91 -38.49 65.09 -11.97
CA GLY A 91 -39.52 64.09 -12.25
C GLY A 91 -39.31 63.40 -13.61
N PHE A 92 -38.97 64.19 -14.63
CA PHE A 92 -38.74 63.63 -15.99
C PHE A 92 -37.49 62.73 -16.03
N ILE A 93 -36.41 63.15 -15.35
CA ILE A 93 -35.18 62.33 -15.25
C ILE A 93 -35.49 61.04 -14.49
N ALA A 94 -36.17 61.14 -13.34
CA ALA A 94 -36.53 59.98 -12.53
C ALA A 94 -37.38 58.98 -13.29
N GLN A 95 -38.43 59.42 -14.02
CA GLN A 95 -39.29 58.52 -14.84
C GLN A 95 -38.54 57.75 -15.92
N ARG A 96 -37.47 58.33 -16.48
CA ARG A 96 -36.63 57.62 -17.49
C ARG A 96 -35.50 56.79 -16.90
N ALA A 97 -34.90 57.25 -15.80
CA ALA A 97 -33.77 56.57 -15.16
C ALA A 97 -34.19 55.24 -14.48
N VAL A 98 -35.40 55.24 -13.84
CA VAL A 98 -35.91 54.06 -13.11
C VAL A 98 -35.98 52.78 -13.96
N PRO A 99 -36.60 52.77 -15.12
CA PRO A 99 -36.70 51.55 -15.95
C PRO A 99 -35.32 51.11 -16.46
N ILE A 100 -34.43 52.09 -16.74
CA ILE A 100 -33.04 51.76 -17.17
C ILE A 100 -32.29 51.09 -16.02
N ILE A 101 -32.35 51.64 -14.81
CA ILE A 101 -31.71 51.06 -13.62
C ILE A 101 -32.31 49.64 -13.35
N ALA A 102 -33.59 49.45 -13.47
CA ALA A 102 -34.24 48.17 -13.27
C ALA A 102 -33.76 47.15 -14.29
N VAL A 103 -33.67 47.51 -15.57
CA VAL A 103 -33.12 46.61 -16.62
C VAL A 103 -31.68 46.24 -16.37
N VAL A 104 -30.83 47.23 -16.00
CA VAL A 104 -29.41 47.00 -15.65
C VAL A 104 -29.31 46.07 -14.45
N ALA A 105 -30.12 46.26 -13.41
CA ALA A 105 -30.13 45.38 -12.23
C ALA A 105 -30.51 43.96 -12.56
N VAL A 106 -31.55 43.75 -13.40
CA VAL A 106 -31.95 42.43 -13.86
C VAL A 106 -30.86 41.75 -14.69
N LEU A 107 -30.23 42.48 -15.60
CA LEU A 107 -29.11 41.95 -16.40
C LEU A 107 -27.91 41.58 -15.51
N ALA A 108 -27.56 42.43 -14.55
CA ALA A 108 -26.47 42.16 -13.61
C ALA A 108 -26.75 40.91 -12.76
N LEU A 109 -28.01 40.75 -12.29
CA LEU A 109 -28.42 39.54 -11.56
C LEU A 109 -28.35 38.30 -12.44
N GLY A 110 -28.77 38.39 -13.70
CA GLY A 110 -28.70 37.30 -14.68
C GLY A 110 -27.24 36.87 -14.93
N ILE A 111 -26.32 37.84 -15.11
CA ILE A 111 -24.90 37.57 -15.26
C ILE A 111 -24.33 36.90 -13.99
N LEU A 112 -24.69 37.40 -12.81
CA LEU A 112 -24.23 36.84 -11.52
C LEU A 112 -24.69 35.37 -11.37
N VAL A 113 -25.94 35.04 -11.72
CA VAL A 113 -26.47 33.66 -11.70
C VAL A 113 -25.68 32.76 -12.65
N VAL A 114 -25.42 33.21 -13.86
CA VAL A 114 -24.64 32.42 -14.85
C VAL A 114 -23.22 32.20 -14.41
N VAL A 115 -22.52 33.23 -13.90
CA VAL A 115 -21.15 33.12 -13.41
C VAL A 115 -21.10 32.19 -12.20
N SER A 116 -21.98 32.37 -11.21
CA SER A 116 -22.09 31.53 -10.02
C SER A 116 -22.33 30.05 -10.36
N SER A 117 -23.26 29.78 -11.30
CA SER A 117 -23.53 28.42 -11.77
C SER A 117 -22.32 27.78 -12.46
N ARG A 118 -21.56 28.54 -13.26
CA ARG A 118 -20.36 28.04 -13.90
C ARG A 118 -19.25 27.73 -12.88
N VAL A 119 -19.03 28.63 -11.92
CA VAL A 119 -18.04 28.45 -10.86
C VAL A 119 -18.43 27.26 -9.97
N ALA A 120 -19.67 27.18 -9.53
CA ALA A 120 -20.19 26.09 -8.72
C ALA A 120 -20.07 24.73 -9.45
N GLY A 121 -20.41 24.70 -10.76
CA GLY A 121 -20.24 23.50 -11.58
C GLY A 121 -18.80 23.10 -11.79
N HIS A 122 -17.89 24.04 -11.91
CA HIS A 122 -16.45 23.78 -12.02
C HIS A 122 -15.88 23.21 -10.70
N LEU A 123 -16.18 23.86 -9.58
CA LEU A 123 -15.73 23.45 -8.24
C LEU A 123 -16.29 22.08 -7.85
N SER A 124 -17.60 21.85 -8.11
CA SER A 124 -18.25 20.57 -7.87
C SER A 124 -17.56 19.43 -8.64
N ARG A 125 -17.16 19.67 -9.89
CA ARG A 125 -16.43 18.67 -10.68
C ARG A 125 -15.01 18.41 -10.18
N GLN A 126 -14.31 19.45 -9.72
CA GLN A 126 -12.95 19.31 -9.19
C GLN A 126 -12.90 18.54 -7.87
N LEU A 127 -13.90 18.66 -7.03
CA LEU A 127 -13.95 17.99 -5.72
C LEU A 127 -14.61 16.60 -5.79
N SER A 128 -15.74 16.46 -6.50
CA SER A 128 -16.48 15.19 -6.50
C SER A 128 -15.77 14.08 -7.25
N ARG A 129 -15.14 14.36 -8.40
CA ARG A 129 -14.48 13.31 -9.20
C ARG A 129 -13.35 12.57 -8.46
N PRO A 130 -12.40 13.26 -7.79
CA PRO A 130 -11.37 12.59 -7.01
C PRO A 130 -11.93 11.77 -5.84
N ILE A 131 -13.00 12.26 -5.19
CA ILE A 131 -13.65 11.55 -4.09
C ILE A 131 -14.29 10.27 -4.59
N ASP A 132 -15.05 10.32 -5.70
CA ASP A 132 -15.68 9.15 -6.31
C ASP A 132 -14.63 8.10 -6.74
N GLU A 133 -13.48 8.56 -7.24
CA GLU A 133 -12.35 7.70 -7.58
C GLU A 133 -11.78 7.00 -6.33
N LEU A 134 -11.57 7.73 -5.24
CA LEU A 134 -11.05 7.18 -3.99
C LEU A 134 -12.03 6.19 -3.34
N VAL A 135 -13.33 6.46 -3.38
CA VAL A 135 -14.37 5.51 -2.95
C VAL A 135 -14.30 4.23 -3.79
N GLY A 136 -14.17 4.34 -5.12
CA GLY A 136 -13.98 3.18 -5.98
C GLY A 136 -12.68 2.40 -5.69
N TRP A 137 -11.63 3.07 -5.20
CA TRP A 137 -10.38 2.42 -4.79
C TRP A 137 -10.53 1.65 -3.48
N THR A 138 -11.31 2.16 -2.51
CA THR A 138 -11.59 1.42 -1.27
C THR A 138 -12.37 0.12 -1.54
N ASP A 139 -13.32 0.15 -2.47
CA ASP A 139 -14.04 -1.04 -2.90
C ASP A 139 -13.13 -2.08 -3.58
N ARG A 140 -12.19 -1.61 -4.41
CA ARG A 140 -11.18 -2.50 -5.05
C ARG A 140 -10.25 -3.12 -4.03
N LEU A 141 -9.76 -2.32 -3.06
CA LEU A 141 -8.93 -2.80 -1.95
C LEU A 141 -9.65 -3.88 -1.14
N GLY A 142 -10.92 -3.67 -0.79
CA GLY A 142 -11.73 -4.64 -0.08
C GLY A 142 -11.90 -5.97 -0.83
N ARG A 143 -11.87 -5.94 -2.17
CA ARG A 143 -11.91 -7.13 -3.03
C ARG A 143 -10.55 -7.72 -3.36
N GLY A 144 -9.47 -7.16 -2.85
CA GLY A 144 -8.10 -7.60 -3.15
C GLY A 144 -7.63 -7.29 -4.58
N GLN A 145 -8.30 -6.35 -5.29
CA GLN A 145 -7.97 -5.98 -6.66
C GLN A 145 -6.88 -4.91 -6.71
N GLU A 146 -6.12 -4.90 -7.80
CA GLU A 146 -5.09 -3.89 -8.01
C GLU A 146 -5.66 -2.49 -8.21
N LEU A 147 -5.00 -1.51 -7.62
CA LEU A 147 -5.32 -0.11 -7.86
C LEU A 147 -4.76 0.31 -9.22
N PRO A 148 -5.49 1.16 -9.98
CA PRO A 148 -5.05 1.59 -11.29
C PRO A 148 -3.72 2.35 -11.22
N GLU A 149 -2.80 1.98 -12.09
CA GLU A 149 -1.59 2.74 -12.36
C GLU A 149 -1.90 3.79 -13.43
N GLY A 150 -1.52 5.04 -13.17
CA GLY A 150 -1.72 6.08 -14.15
C GLY A 150 -1.21 7.43 -13.65
N PRO A 151 -0.95 8.38 -14.58
CA PRO A 151 -0.52 9.72 -14.23
C PRO A 151 -1.59 10.40 -13.35
N PRO A 152 -1.18 11.32 -12.46
CA PRO A 152 -2.12 12.04 -11.60
C PRO A 152 -3.12 12.80 -12.48
N ARG A 153 -4.42 12.47 -12.35
CA ARG A 153 -5.48 13.24 -13.00
C ARG A 153 -5.47 14.67 -12.44
N LYS A 154 -5.83 15.65 -13.28
CA LYS A 154 -5.98 17.07 -12.89
C LYS A 154 -6.89 17.19 -11.66
N GLY A 155 -6.38 17.78 -10.59
CA GLY A 155 -7.08 17.99 -9.32
C GLY A 155 -6.17 18.72 -8.34
N ALA A 156 -6.66 19.04 -7.15
CA ALA A 156 -5.88 19.64 -6.09
C ALA A 156 -4.72 18.71 -5.68
N PRO A 157 -3.53 19.25 -5.35
CA PRO A 157 -2.32 18.47 -5.03
C PRO A 157 -2.52 17.50 -3.86
N GLU A 158 -3.42 17.81 -2.94
CA GLU A 158 -3.76 16.97 -1.79
C GLU A 158 -4.29 15.60 -2.20
N PHE A 159 -5.08 15.54 -3.29
CA PHE A 159 -5.56 14.26 -3.83
C PHE A 159 -4.46 13.42 -4.46
N ALA A 160 -3.39 14.04 -4.96
CA ALA A 160 -2.23 13.30 -5.47
C ALA A 160 -1.48 12.60 -4.32
N VAL A 161 -1.29 13.29 -3.20
CA VAL A 161 -0.69 12.72 -1.98
C VAL A 161 -1.54 11.56 -1.45
N LEU A 162 -2.87 11.75 -1.36
CA LEU A 162 -3.78 10.72 -0.86
C LEU A 162 -3.77 9.48 -1.75
N ARG A 163 -3.78 9.64 -3.08
CA ARG A 163 -3.64 8.50 -4.02
C ARG A 163 -2.31 7.76 -3.85
N SER A 164 -1.21 8.49 -3.67
CA SER A 164 0.11 7.88 -3.44
C SER A 164 0.11 7.05 -2.15
N ARG A 165 -0.42 7.59 -1.07
CA ARG A 165 -0.54 6.88 0.22
C ARG A 165 -1.42 5.64 0.12
N MET A 166 -2.58 5.75 -0.54
CA MET A 166 -3.46 4.58 -0.74
C MET A 166 -2.77 3.46 -1.55
N ARG A 167 -1.96 3.80 -2.56
CA ARG A 167 -1.18 2.80 -3.30
C ARG A 167 -0.09 2.15 -2.43
N SER A 168 0.54 2.91 -1.53
CA SER A 168 1.52 2.35 -0.58
C SER A 168 0.83 1.34 0.34
N VAL A 169 -0.27 1.74 0.98
CA VAL A 169 -1.05 0.85 1.85
C VAL A 169 -1.56 -0.40 1.11
N ALA A 170 -2.00 -0.24 -0.15
CA ALA A 170 -2.42 -1.36 -0.98
C ALA A 170 -1.32 -2.39 -1.23
N ARG A 171 -0.08 -1.92 -1.47
CA ARG A 171 1.09 -2.80 -1.63
C ARG A 171 1.44 -3.49 -0.33
N GLU A 172 1.53 -2.74 0.77
CA GLU A 172 1.84 -3.28 2.10
C GLU A 172 0.83 -4.36 2.53
N LEU A 173 -0.46 -4.12 2.29
CA LEU A 173 -1.53 -5.09 2.59
C LEU A 173 -1.41 -6.36 1.73
N ARG A 174 -1.06 -6.22 0.45
CA ARG A 174 -0.87 -7.35 -0.45
C ARG A 174 0.33 -8.20 -0.02
N ASP A 175 1.45 -7.53 0.29
CA ASP A 175 2.67 -8.20 0.73
C ASP A 175 2.46 -8.92 2.08
N ALA A 176 1.72 -8.30 2.99
CA ALA A 176 1.33 -8.92 4.26
C ALA A 176 0.46 -10.16 4.04
N ARG A 177 -0.55 -10.07 3.18
CA ARG A 177 -1.44 -11.19 2.86
C ARG A 177 -0.73 -12.33 2.15
N SER A 178 0.20 -12.01 1.25
CA SER A 178 1.02 -13.03 0.59
C SER A 178 1.91 -13.78 1.58
N ARG A 179 2.51 -13.06 2.52
CA ARG A 179 3.31 -13.68 3.61
C ARG A 179 2.45 -14.55 4.52
N GLU A 180 1.23 -14.11 4.86
CA GLU A 180 0.28 -14.87 5.68
C GLU A 180 -0.12 -16.18 5.00
N ILE A 181 -0.50 -16.13 3.71
CA ILE A 181 -0.86 -17.33 2.92
C ILE A 181 0.33 -18.29 2.82
N GLU A 182 1.53 -17.79 2.60
CA GLU A 182 2.73 -18.62 2.54
C GLU A 182 3.04 -19.26 3.89
N ALA A 183 2.91 -18.52 4.98
CA ALA A 183 3.07 -19.03 6.34
C ALA A 183 2.02 -20.11 6.68
N GLU A 184 0.77 -19.90 6.29
CA GLU A 184 -0.32 -20.88 6.52
C GLU A 184 -0.11 -22.16 5.69
N ARG A 185 0.27 -22.03 4.41
CA ARG A 185 0.66 -23.18 3.58
C ARG A 185 1.80 -23.96 4.20
N LEU A 186 2.80 -23.27 4.73
CA LEU A 186 3.94 -23.91 5.36
C LEU A 186 3.55 -24.62 6.67
N ARG A 187 2.62 -24.05 7.45
CA ARG A 187 2.07 -24.68 8.67
C ARG A 187 1.31 -25.96 8.32
N ALA A 188 0.38 -25.90 7.38
CA ALA A 188 -0.39 -27.06 6.94
C ALA A 188 0.51 -28.17 6.38
N PHE A 189 1.54 -27.77 5.64
CA PHE A 189 2.52 -28.72 5.12
C PHE A 189 3.36 -29.41 6.19
N ARG A 190 3.76 -28.67 7.26
CA ARG A 190 4.47 -29.24 8.42
C ARG A 190 3.64 -30.27 9.16
N GLU A 191 2.38 -29.95 9.41
CA GLU A 191 1.44 -30.87 10.06
C GLU A 191 1.31 -32.18 9.27
N SER A 192 1.08 -32.05 7.94
CA SER A 192 1.02 -33.23 7.05
C SER A 192 2.32 -34.03 7.05
N ALA A 193 3.48 -33.36 7.01
CA ALA A 193 4.79 -34.02 7.03
C ALA A 193 5.01 -34.81 8.34
N ARG A 194 4.61 -34.24 9.48
CA ARG A 194 4.70 -34.89 10.80
C ARG A 194 3.81 -36.15 10.82
N GLN A 195 2.58 -36.04 10.33
CA GLN A 195 1.66 -37.16 10.27
C GLN A 195 2.21 -38.27 9.37
N VAL A 196 2.64 -37.94 8.16
CA VAL A 196 3.24 -38.90 7.20
C VAL A 196 4.47 -39.59 7.80
N ALA A 197 5.35 -38.82 8.50
CA ALA A 197 6.50 -39.41 9.17
C ALA A 197 6.12 -40.45 10.20
N HIS A 198 5.07 -40.18 10.98
CA HIS A 198 4.57 -41.12 12.00
C HIS A 198 3.95 -42.37 11.37
N GLU A 199 3.14 -42.18 10.32
CA GLU A 199 2.50 -43.26 9.58
C GLU A 199 3.50 -44.16 8.80
N LEU A 200 4.60 -43.57 8.31
CA LEU A 200 5.69 -44.34 7.68
C LEU A 200 6.53 -45.12 8.70
N LYS A 201 6.82 -44.54 9.88
CA LYS A 201 7.62 -45.25 10.89
C LYS A 201 6.94 -46.54 11.38
N ASN A 202 5.62 -46.55 11.50
CA ASN A 202 4.86 -47.68 12.03
C ASN A 202 5.09 -48.97 11.22
N PRO A 203 4.91 -49.02 9.87
CA PRO A 203 5.16 -50.21 9.09
C PRO A 203 6.66 -50.51 8.87
N LEU A 204 7.53 -49.48 8.87
CA LEU A 204 8.95 -49.66 8.63
C LEU A 204 9.65 -50.44 9.73
N THR A 205 9.26 -50.28 10.98
CA THR A 205 9.87 -50.99 12.10
C THR A 205 9.75 -52.52 11.96
N PRO A 206 8.55 -53.12 11.71
CA PRO A 206 8.44 -54.56 11.50
C PRO A 206 9.10 -55.02 10.20
N ILE A 207 9.07 -54.22 9.10
CA ILE A 207 9.78 -54.55 7.86
C ILE A 207 11.28 -54.71 8.11
N ARG A 208 11.92 -53.77 8.81
CA ARG A 208 13.34 -53.86 9.16
C ARG A 208 13.69 -55.07 9.98
N PHE A 209 12.83 -55.44 10.94
CA PHE A 209 13.04 -56.68 11.70
C PHE A 209 12.97 -57.91 10.81
N ALA A 210 12.03 -57.96 9.86
CA ALA A 210 11.90 -59.04 8.92
C ALA A 210 13.12 -59.11 7.98
N VAL A 211 13.57 -57.99 7.43
CA VAL A 211 14.78 -57.91 6.58
C VAL A 211 16.04 -58.31 7.34
N ALA A 212 16.22 -57.82 8.57
CA ALA A 212 17.35 -58.18 9.41
C ALA A 212 17.37 -59.70 9.77
N ARG A 213 16.18 -60.31 9.89
CA ARG A 213 16.06 -61.76 10.07
C ARG A 213 16.39 -62.50 8.79
N LEU A 214 15.85 -62.10 7.64
CA LEU A 214 16.18 -62.68 6.34
C LEU A 214 17.67 -62.63 6.04
N ARG A 215 18.35 -61.50 6.36
CA ARG A 215 19.79 -61.36 6.17
C ARG A 215 20.62 -62.38 6.96
N ARG A 216 20.10 -62.90 8.07
CA ARG A 216 20.78 -63.93 8.89
C ARG A 216 20.42 -65.35 8.49
N GLU A 217 19.20 -65.58 7.99
CA GLU A 217 18.64 -66.91 7.79
C GLU A 217 18.47 -67.31 6.30
N ALA A 218 18.61 -66.31 5.37
CA ALA A 218 18.40 -66.56 3.93
C ALA A 218 19.53 -67.41 3.31
N PRO A 219 19.20 -68.28 2.40
CA PRO A 219 20.21 -69.00 1.61
C PRO A 219 20.99 -68.06 0.68
N PRO A 220 22.22 -68.39 0.28
CA PRO A 220 23.08 -67.56 -0.57
C PRO A 220 22.41 -67.13 -1.89
N SER A 221 21.49 -67.93 -2.41
CA SER A 221 20.73 -67.60 -3.64
C SER A 221 19.77 -66.42 -3.51
N LEU A 222 19.48 -65.96 -2.29
CA LEU A 222 18.62 -64.80 -2.00
C LEU A 222 19.41 -63.60 -1.49
N ALA A 223 20.74 -63.69 -1.40
CA ALA A 223 21.58 -62.63 -0.83
C ALA A 223 21.36 -61.27 -1.54
N ASP A 224 21.37 -61.24 -2.86
CA ASP A 224 21.16 -60.01 -3.65
C ASP A 224 19.76 -59.39 -3.40
N ALA A 225 18.73 -60.24 -3.32
CA ALA A 225 17.37 -59.76 -3.05
C ALA A 225 17.21 -59.18 -1.63
N VAL A 226 17.89 -59.79 -0.65
CA VAL A 226 17.90 -59.29 0.73
C VAL A 226 18.67 -57.99 0.84
N GLU A 227 19.77 -57.83 0.10
CA GLU A 227 20.55 -56.59 0.04
C GLU A 227 19.72 -55.43 -0.54
N VAL A 228 18.98 -55.68 -1.62
CA VAL A 228 18.05 -54.68 -2.21
C VAL A 228 16.96 -54.31 -1.23
N LEU A 229 16.36 -55.26 -0.51
CA LEU A 229 15.34 -54.97 0.51
C LEU A 229 15.90 -54.17 1.69
N ASP A 230 17.13 -54.47 2.12
CA ASP A 230 17.80 -53.73 3.21
C ASP A 230 18.06 -52.27 2.79
N ALA A 231 18.58 -52.07 1.57
CA ALA A 231 18.83 -50.75 1.01
C ALA A 231 17.55 -49.91 0.89
N GLU A 232 16.45 -50.50 0.33
CA GLU A 232 15.17 -49.78 0.19
C GLU A 232 14.51 -49.52 1.54
N SER A 233 14.66 -50.41 2.52
CA SER A 233 14.17 -50.19 3.89
C SER A 233 14.90 -49.05 4.59
N GLN A 234 16.22 -48.95 4.44
CA GLN A 234 17.03 -47.86 4.93
C GLN A 234 16.65 -46.55 4.27
N ARG A 235 16.43 -46.53 2.97
CA ARG A 235 16.00 -45.36 2.21
C ARG A 235 14.64 -44.83 2.67
N LEU A 236 13.68 -45.71 2.94
CA LEU A 236 12.37 -45.34 3.48
C LEU A 236 12.48 -44.77 4.89
N GLU A 237 13.41 -45.29 5.74
CA GLU A 237 13.67 -44.74 7.06
C GLU A 237 14.26 -43.35 7.00
N GLU A 238 15.22 -43.10 6.10
CA GLU A 238 15.80 -41.76 5.88
C GLU A 238 14.73 -40.78 5.40
N MET A 239 13.83 -41.23 4.52
CA MET A 239 12.69 -40.42 4.07
C MET A 239 11.77 -40.09 5.24
N ALA A 240 11.35 -41.05 6.05
CA ALA A 240 10.49 -40.83 7.21
C ALA A 240 11.17 -39.90 8.23
N ARG A 241 12.50 -40.02 8.41
CA ARG A 241 13.29 -39.13 9.28
C ARG A 241 13.30 -37.70 8.74
N SER A 242 13.49 -37.51 7.44
CA SER A 242 13.47 -36.19 6.78
C SER A 242 12.10 -35.52 6.92
N PHE A 243 11.01 -36.26 6.74
CA PHE A 243 9.65 -35.78 7.00
C PHE A 243 9.45 -35.34 8.46
N SER A 244 9.89 -36.20 9.41
CA SER A 244 9.80 -35.87 10.85
C SER A 244 10.58 -34.60 11.18
N GLN A 245 11.76 -34.42 10.60
CA GLN A 245 12.60 -33.23 10.83
C GLN A 245 11.99 -31.98 10.22
N PHE A 246 11.36 -32.08 9.04
CA PHE A 246 10.68 -30.96 8.42
C PHE A 246 9.45 -30.52 9.21
N GLY A 247 8.71 -31.45 9.80
CA GLY A 247 7.52 -31.16 10.63
C GLY A 247 7.83 -30.52 11.99
N ARG A 248 9.09 -30.49 12.43
CA ARG A 248 9.48 -29.93 13.72
C ARG A 248 9.95 -28.48 13.59
N LEU A 249 9.39 -27.60 14.41
CA LEU A 249 9.98 -26.29 14.68
C LEU A 249 11.29 -26.47 15.46
N PRO A 250 12.21 -25.49 15.47
CA PRO A 250 13.28 -25.47 16.42
C PRO A 250 12.71 -25.55 17.84
N GLU A 251 12.93 -26.68 18.51
CA GLU A 251 12.43 -26.94 19.87
C GLU A 251 13.57 -26.63 20.88
N GLY A 252 13.19 -26.10 22.03
CA GLY A 252 14.11 -25.80 23.12
C GLY A 252 14.45 -24.33 23.28
N PRO A 253 15.12 -23.97 24.40
CA PRO A 253 15.53 -22.58 24.63
C PRO A 253 16.60 -22.14 23.62
N ALA A 254 16.48 -20.91 23.15
CA ALA A 254 17.55 -20.28 22.36
C ALA A 254 18.78 -20.07 23.25
N ALA A 255 19.96 -20.45 22.76
CA ALA A 255 21.24 -20.31 23.43
C ALA A 255 22.18 -19.43 22.61
N ASP A 256 23.23 -18.94 23.26
CA ASP A 256 24.32 -18.24 22.58
C ASP A 256 25.15 -19.25 21.79
N ILE A 257 25.34 -19.00 20.50
CA ILE A 257 25.97 -19.89 19.54
C ILE A 257 27.22 -19.22 18.99
N ASP A 258 28.37 -19.87 19.16
CA ASP A 258 29.58 -19.56 18.36
C ASP A 258 29.41 -20.16 16.97
N VAL A 259 29.10 -19.28 16.00
CA VAL A 259 28.88 -19.68 14.60
C VAL A 259 30.15 -20.25 13.97
N ALA A 260 31.33 -19.76 14.34
CA ALA A 260 32.58 -20.23 13.81
C ALA A 260 32.88 -21.68 14.27
N GLU A 261 32.63 -21.99 15.54
CA GLU A 261 32.73 -23.33 16.08
C GLU A 261 31.69 -24.28 15.45
N LEU A 262 30.44 -23.86 15.39
CA LEU A 262 29.35 -24.62 14.74
C LEU A 262 29.75 -25.03 13.32
N VAL A 263 30.24 -24.07 12.51
CA VAL A 263 30.61 -24.31 11.11
C VAL A 263 31.79 -25.29 11.02
N ARG A 264 32.83 -25.10 11.84
CA ARG A 264 33.97 -26.02 11.83
C ARG A 264 33.57 -27.45 12.20
N TYR A 265 32.78 -27.59 13.28
CA TYR A 265 32.29 -28.89 13.74
C TYR A 265 31.41 -29.58 12.68
N THR A 266 30.39 -28.88 12.18
CA THR A 266 29.44 -29.43 11.21
C THR A 266 30.13 -29.79 9.89
N THR A 267 31.07 -28.96 9.41
CA THR A 267 31.84 -29.26 8.19
C THR A 267 32.66 -30.55 8.35
N ARG A 268 33.34 -30.69 9.47
CA ARG A 268 34.15 -31.91 9.75
C ARG A 268 33.29 -33.16 9.89
N ALA A 269 32.06 -33.02 10.42
CA ALA A 269 31.15 -34.15 10.60
C ALA A 269 30.42 -34.54 9.31
N SER A 270 30.17 -33.59 8.40
CA SER A 270 29.31 -33.83 7.20
C SER A 270 30.10 -34.08 5.92
N VAL A 271 31.37 -33.61 5.82
CA VAL A 271 32.14 -33.77 4.60
C VAL A 271 33.08 -34.96 4.74
N PRO A 272 32.97 -35.98 3.89
CA PRO A 272 33.81 -37.16 3.94
C PRO A 272 35.24 -36.87 3.44
N PRO A 273 36.23 -37.70 3.79
CA PRO A 273 37.66 -37.46 3.49
C PRO A 273 38.01 -37.42 2.00
N ASP A 274 37.19 -37.95 1.13
CA ASP A 274 37.35 -37.97 -0.33
C ASP A 274 37.02 -36.63 -1.01
N VAL A 275 36.49 -35.65 -0.25
CA VAL A 275 36.20 -34.29 -0.68
C VAL A 275 37.01 -33.30 0.12
N GLU A 276 37.77 -32.43 -0.55
CA GLU A 276 38.56 -31.39 0.10
C GLU A 276 37.67 -30.31 0.68
N ALA A 277 37.64 -30.12 2.01
CA ALA A 277 36.85 -29.09 2.66
C ALA A 277 37.78 -28.03 3.30
N GLN A 278 37.51 -26.75 3.00
CA GLN A 278 38.23 -25.63 3.59
C GLN A 278 37.25 -24.70 4.30
N VAL A 279 37.49 -24.44 5.60
CA VAL A 279 36.70 -23.47 6.37
C VAL A 279 37.55 -22.22 6.58
N ARG A 280 37.01 -21.06 6.18
CA ARG A 280 37.64 -19.74 6.36
C ARG A 280 36.74 -18.88 7.24
N ILE A 281 37.30 -18.34 8.31
CA ILE A 281 36.61 -17.37 9.17
C ILE A 281 37.26 -16.00 8.92
N GLU A 282 36.47 -15.03 8.51
CA GLU A 282 36.92 -13.68 8.16
C GLU A 282 36.50 -12.67 9.25
N GLY A 283 37.49 -12.11 9.92
CA GLY A 283 37.32 -11.12 10.98
C GLY A 283 36.78 -11.71 12.30
N ASP A 284 36.25 -10.83 13.13
CA ASP A 284 35.63 -11.18 14.41
C ASP A 284 34.12 -11.48 14.19
N VAL A 285 33.76 -12.74 14.41
CA VAL A 285 32.37 -13.22 14.24
C VAL A 285 31.70 -13.25 15.60
N PRO A 286 30.68 -12.40 15.85
CA PRO A 286 30.01 -12.38 17.14
C PRO A 286 29.18 -13.65 17.38
N MET A 287 28.90 -13.96 18.65
CA MET A 287 27.93 -14.96 19.02
C MET A 287 26.53 -14.49 18.62
N ILE A 288 25.66 -15.41 18.23
CA ILE A 288 24.24 -15.16 17.97
C ILE A 288 23.37 -15.98 18.91
N ARG A 289 22.23 -15.43 19.28
CA ARG A 289 21.23 -16.18 20.04
C ARG A 289 20.34 -16.99 19.11
N GLY A 290 20.28 -18.30 19.29
CA GLY A 290 19.54 -19.18 18.39
C GLY A 290 19.42 -20.62 18.85
N HIS A 291 18.91 -21.47 17.96
CA HIS A 291 18.79 -22.92 18.19
C HIS A 291 19.94 -23.65 17.49
N HIS A 292 20.93 -24.06 18.25
CA HIS A 292 22.15 -24.73 17.78
C HIS A 292 21.86 -25.90 16.82
N ASP A 293 20.97 -26.82 17.21
CA ASP A 293 20.66 -28.01 16.43
C ASP A 293 19.96 -27.71 15.10
N ALA A 294 19.15 -26.65 15.06
CA ALA A 294 18.49 -26.23 13.84
C ALA A 294 19.49 -25.66 12.82
N LEU A 295 20.42 -24.82 13.30
CA LEU A 295 21.48 -24.26 12.44
C LEU A 295 22.48 -25.31 12.00
N ALA A 296 22.87 -26.24 12.89
CA ALA A 296 23.74 -27.36 12.54
C ALA A 296 23.11 -28.24 11.45
N ARG A 297 21.80 -28.54 11.55
CA ARG A 297 21.06 -29.29 10.52
C ARG A 297 20.96 -28.54 9.20
N ALA A 298 20.67 -27.24 9.26
CA ALA A 298 20.63 -26.40 8.05
C ALA A 298 21.93 -26.44 7.27
N LEU A 299 23.05 -26.28 7.99
CA LEU A 299 24.39 -26.33 7.40
C LEU A 299 24.72 -27.72 6.89
N SER A 300 24.43 -28.78 7.66
CA SER A 300 24.66 -30.18 7.24
C SER A 300 23.89 -30.52 5.97
N ASN A 301 22.64 -30.10 5.82
CA ASN A 301 21.85 -30.33 4.60
C ASN A 301 22.49 -29.69 3.36
N VAL A 302 23.05 -28.48 3.51
CA VAL A 302 23.76 -27.81 2.41
C VAL A 302 25.07 -28.49 2.10
N LEU A 303 25.85 -28.87 3.12
CA LEU A 303 27.13 -29.57 2.94
C LEU A 303 26.95 -30.94 2.27
N LEU A 304 25.96 -31.73 2.68
CA LEU A 304 25.64 -33.02 2.05
C LEU A 304 25.23 -32.83 0.59
N ASN A 305 24.45 -31.80 0.28
CA ASN A 305 24.11 -31.46 -1.11
C ASN A 305 25.35 -31.06 -1.92
N ALA A 306 26.28 -30.31 -1.33
CA ALA A 306 27.54 -29.94 -1.95
C ALA A 306 28.43 -31.15 -2.24
N VAL A 307 28.55 -32.09 -1.28
CA VAL A 307 29.27 -33.36 -1.45
C VAL A 307 28.70 -34.15 -2.63
N ASP A 308 27.39 -34.33 -2.68
CA ASP A 308 26.74 -35.06 -3.75
C ASP A 308 26.92 -34.37 -5.11
N ALA A 309 26.84 -33.03 -5.18
CA ALA A 309 27.06 -32.27 -6.40
C ALA A 309 28.50 -32.43 -6.92
N CYS A 310 29.48 -32.46 -6.02
CA CYS A 310 30.88 -32.72 -6.35
C CYS A 310 31.10 -34.15 -6.88
N ARG A 311 30.46 -35.16 -6.28
CA ARG A 311 30.51 -36.55 -6.76
C ARG A 311 29.87 -36.69 -8.12
N THR A 312 28.66 -36.16 -8.33
CA THR A 312 27.97 -36.17 -9.63
C THR A 312 28.79 -35.46 -10.71
N GLY A 313 29.43 -34.33 -10.39
CA GLY A 313 30.34 -33.63 -11.31
C GLY A 313 31.52 -34.48 -11.72
N ARG A 314 32.13 -35.23 -10.78
CA ARG A 314 33.23 -36.14 -11.04
C ARG A 314 32.81 -37.32 -11.98
N ASP A 315 31.68 -37.91 -11.71
CA ASP A 315 31.14 -39.04 -12.52
C ASP A 315 30.77 -38.57 -13.95
N SER A 316 30.47 -37.30 -14.13
CA SER A 316 30.21 -36.70 -15.45
C SER A 316 31.48 -36.26 -16.20
N GLY A 317 32.66 -36.64 -15.73
CA GLY A 317 33.96 -36.38 -16.40
C GLY A 317 34.60 -35.04 -16.10
N ALA A 318 34.18 -34.31 -15.04
CA ALA A 318 34.86 -33.11 -14.63
C ALA A 318 36.24 -33.40 -14.06
N SER A 319 37.32 -32.89 -14.71
CA SER A 319 38.71 -33.06 -14.27
C SER A 319 39.09 -32.23 -13.04
N ARG A 320 38.12 -31.53 -12.41
CA ARG A 320 38.38 -30.69 -11.24
C ARG A 320 38.33 -31.48 -9.94
N PRO A 321 39.19 -31.19 -8.96
CA PRO A 321 39.10 -31.80 -7.63
C PRO A 321 37.79 -31.39 -6.96
N ALA A 322 37.15 -32.33 -6.27
CA ALA A 322 35.99 -32.07 -5.46
C ALA A 322 36.34 -31.21 -4.26
N ARG A 323 35.90 -29.95 -4.27
CA ARG A 323 36.19 -28.94 -3.24
C ARG A 323 34.93 -28.32 -2.70
N ILE A 324 34.93 -28.11 -1.38
CA ILE A 324 33.89 -27.37 -0.67
C ILE A 324 34.57 -26.28 0.15
N GLY A 325 34.27 -25.01 -0.16
CA GLY A 325 34.71 -23.87 0.63
C GLY A 325 33.58 -23.39 1.52
N VAL A 326 33.84 -23.23 2.81
CA VAL A 326 32.87 -22.63 3.74
C VAL A 326 33.50 -21.35 4.30
N THR A 327 32.86 -20.22 4.05
CA THR A 327 33.28 -18.90 4.53
C THR A 327 32.29 -18.36 5.54
N VAL A 328 32.81 -17.91 6.69
CA VAL A 328 32.01 -17.17 7.69
C VAL A 328 32.57 -15.78 7.80
N ALA A 329 31.73 -14.77 7.63
CA ALA A 329 32.14 -13.38 7.71
C ALA A 329 31.07 -12.55 8.42
N ARG A 330 31.49 -11.43 9.04
CA ARG A 330 30.57 -10.42 9.53
C ARG A 330 30.25 -9.44 8.39
N GLU A 331 28.97 -9.21 8.11
CA GLU A 331 28.52 -8.21 7.15
C GLU A 331 27.90 -7.01 7.89
N ARG A 332 28.38 -5.80 7.55
CA ARG A 332 27.81 -4.54 8.01
C ARG A 332 27.19 -3.84 6.82
N ASN A 333 25.85 -3.84 6.72
CA ASN A 333 25.15 -3.19 5.63
C ASN A 333 24.12 -2.18 6.18
N ASN A 334 24.29 -0.89 5.90
CA ASN A 334 23.36 0.22 6.20
C ASN A 334 22.68 0.23 7.59
N GLY A 335 23.34 -0.26 8.65
CA GLY A 335 22.79 -0.31 10.01
C GLY A 335 22.34 -1.68 10.48
N ASP A 336 22.22 -2.67 9.59
CA ASP A 336 21.98 -4.06 9.94
C ASP A 336 23.33 -4.81 10.01
N ASP A 337 23.64 -5.33 11.21
CA ASP A 337 24.83 -6.13 11.48
C ASP A 337 24.44 -7.60 11.39
N GLY A 338 25.08 -8.34 10.50
CA GLY A 338 24.74 -9.73 10.21
C GLY A 338 25.96 -10.63 10.10
N ILE A 339 25.75 -11.94 10.16
CA ILE A 339 26.76 -12.97 9.89
C ILE A 339 26.36 -13.69 8.61
N ILE A 340 27.32 -13.79 7.69
CA ILE A 340 27.19 -14.58 6.47
C ILE A 340 27.90 -15.91 6.67
N ILE A 341 27.21 -17.01 6.30
CA ILE A 341 27.77 -18.33 6.12
C ILE A 341 27.59 -18.69 4.65
N ALA A 342 28.66 -18.74 3.89
CA ALA A 342 28.65 -19.11 2.47
C ALA A 342 29.29 -20.49 2.28
N VAL A 343 28.54 -21.41 1.66
CA VAL A 343 29.02 -22.75 1.28
C VAL A 343 29.10 -22.80 -0.23
N ARG A 344 30.30 -22.95 -0.76
CA ARG A 344 30.59 -23.05 -2.20
C ARG A 344 31.14 -24.42 -2.53
N ASP A 345 30.54 -25.12 -3.50
CA ASP A 345 31.00 -26.37 -4.06
C ASP A 345 31.57 -26.19 -5.48
N SER A 346 32.39 -27.13 -5.90
CA SER A 346 32.90 -27.24 -7.27
C SER A 346 32.15 -28.32 -8.08
N GLY A 347 30.88 -28.54 -7.78
CA GLY A 347 30.07 -29.59 -8.36
C GLY A 347 29.51 -29.27 -9.74
N CYS A 348 28.51 -30.04 -10.16
CA CYS A 348 27.89 -29.92 -11.49
C CYS A 348 27.12 -28.62 -11.70
N GLY A 349 26.83 -27.87 -10.66
CA GLY A 349 26.00 -26.64 -10.72
C GLY A 349 24.53 -26.91 -10.98
N ILE A 350 23.73 -25.85 -11.01
CA ILE A 350 22.27 -25.87 -11.16
C ILE A 350 21.87 -24.93 -12.30
N ALA A 351 20.99 -25.41 -13.18
CA ALA A 351 20.48 -24.60 -14.29
C ALA A 351 19.58 -23.46 -13.80
N PRO A 352 19.59 -22.28 -14.46
CA PRO A 352 18.89 -21.07 -14.00
C PRO A 352 17.37 -21.27 -13.82
N ASP A 353 16.74 -22.07 -14.68
CA ASP A 353 15.31 -22.40 -14.62
C ASP A 353 14.94 -23.21 -13.37
N LYS A 354 15.90 -23.94 -12.81
CA LYS A 354 15.74 -24.76 -11.61
C LYS A 354 16.13 -24.03 -10.33
N LEU A 355 17.06 -23.07 -10.42
CA LEU A 355 17.63 -22.39 -9.25
C LEU A 355 16.58 -21.67 -8.39
N ALA A 356 15.55 -21.10 -8.99
CA ALA A 356 14.47 -20.44 -8.27
C ALA A 356 13.64 -21.42 -7.40
N ARG A 357 13.60 -22.70 -7.80
CA ARG A 357 12.75 -23.72 -7.18
C ARG A 357 13.48 -24.66 -6.22
N ILE A 358 14.78 -24.55 -6.03
CA ILE A 358 15.55 -25.45 -5.14
C ILE A 358 15.13 -25.39 -3.67
N TRP A 359 14.43 -24.32 -3.29
CA TRP A 359 13.92 -24.11 -1.93
C TRP A 359 12.52 -24.69 -1.71
N GLU A 360 11.85 -25.12 -2.80
CA GLU A 360 10.53 -25.76 -2.72
C GLU A 360 10.65 -27.18 -2.20
N PRO A 361 9.77 -27.61 -1.28
CA PRO A 361 9.74 -28.99 -0.83
C PRO A 361 9.53 -29.97 -2.00
N TYR A 362 10.16 -31.17 -1.93
CA TYR A 362 10.09 -32.24 -2.95
C TYR A 362 10.74 -31.93 -4.31
N VAL A 363 11.32 -30.77 -4.48
CA VAL A 363 12.11 -30.48 -5.68
C VAL A 363 13.46 -31.14 -5.54
N THR A 364 13.68 -32.20 -6.29
CA THR A 364 14.95 -32.94 -6.35
C THR A 364 15.24 -33.41 -7.76
N HIS A 365 16.51 -33.43 -8.11
CA HIS A 365 17.02 -33.97 -9.39
C HIS A 365 17.92 -35.18 -9.15
N LYS A 366 18.00 -35.60 -7.88
CA LYS A 366 18.83 -36.77 -7.49
C LYS A 366 17.97 -38.00 -7.43
N PRO A 367 18.40 -39.13 -8.04
CA PRO A 367 17.76 -40.42 -7.83
C PRO A 367 17.76 -40.72 -6.32
N GLY A 368 16.59 -40.97 -5.75
CA GLY A 368 16.46 -41.27 -4.33
C GLY A 368 16.48 -40.08 -3.36
N GLY A 369 16.67 -38.87 -3.82
CA GLY A 369 16.63 -37.70 -2.96
C GLY A 369 15.21 -37.37 -2.52
N THR A 370 15.04 -36.93 -1.26
CA THR A 370 13.72 -36.53 -0.70
C THR A 370 13.26 -35.15 -1.17
N GLY A 371 14.18 -34.30 -1.65
CA GLY A 371 13.91 -32.91 -1.98
C GLY A 371 13.55 -32.02 -0.78
N LEU A 372 13.80 -32.47 0.45
CA LEU A 372 13.47 -31.73 1.68
C LEU A 372 14.67 -31.00 2.30
N GLY A 373 15.90 -31.39 1.98
CA GLY A 373 17.10 -30.88 2.67
C GLY A 373 17.27 -29.35 2.59
N LEU A 374 17.15 -28.77 1.39
CA LEU A 374 17.24 -27.30 1.23
C LEU A 374 16.03 -26.56 1.79
N ALA A 375 14.85 -27.15 1.70
CA ALA A 375 13.64 -26.58 2.32
C ALA A 375 13.77 -26.53 3.86
N ILE A 376 14.33 -27.57 4.49
CA ILE A 376 14.64 -27.63 5.93
C ILE A 376 15.69 -26.55 6.27
N ALA A 377 16.73 -26.41 5.47
CA ALA A 377 17.76 -25.39 5.67
C ALA A 377 17.17 -23.98 5.61
N ARG A 378 16.40 -23.67 4.56
CA ARG A 378 15.69 -22.37 4.44
C ARG A 378 14.83 -22.09 5.65
N GLN A 379 14.04 -23.07 6.09
CA GLN A 379 13.14 -22.94 7.22
C GLN A 379 13.89 -22.62 8.53
N ALA A 380 14.99 -23.31 8.78
CA ALA A 380 15.80 -23.07 9.99
C ALA A 380 16.38 -21.65 9.97
N ILE A 381 16.89 -21.16 8.84
CA ILE A 381 17.42 -19.82 8.71
C ILE A 381 16.33 -18.76 8.86
N LEU A 382 15.16 -18.94 8.24
CA LEU A 382 14.02 -18.02 8.39
C LEU A 382 13.50 -17.98 9.84
N ALA A 383 13.53 -19.11 10.57
CA ALA A 383 13.18 -19.14 11.99
C ALA A 383 14.17 -18.38 12.88
N HIS A 384 15.36 -18.07 12.36
CA HIS A 384 16.36 -17.21 13.00
C HIS A 384 16.36 -15.78 12.44
N ASN A 385 15.28 -15.33 11.81
CA ASN A 385 15.14 -14.03 11.16
C ASN A 385 16.21 -13.77 10.07
N GLY A 386 16.81 -14.85 9.55
CA GLY A 386 17.82 -14.81 8.52
C GLY A 386 17.26 -14.90 7.11
N THR A 387 18.15 -14.80 6.12
CA THR A 387 17.81 -14.96 4.70
C THR A 387 18.71 -16.00 4.04
N VAL A 388 18.19 -16.61 2.94
CA VAL A 388 18.95 -17.57 2.16
C VAL A 388 19.06 -17.09 0.70
N HIS A 389 20.23 -17.27 0.13
CA HIS A 389 20.48 -16.96 -1.28
C HIS A 389 21.28 -18.08 -1.92
N ALA A 390 21.06 -18.32 -3.23
CA ALA A 390 21.81 -19.30 -3.99
C ALA A 390 22.24 -18.70 -5.32
N THR A 391 23.50 -18.93 -5.68
CA THR A 391 24.05 -18.63 -7.01
C THR A 391 24.70 -19.89 -7.55
N SER A 392 24.53 -20.15 -8.83
CA SER A 392 25.07 -21.36 -9.46
C SER A 392 25.36 -21.15 -10.93
N VAL A 393 26.42 -21.79 -11.38
CA VAL A 393 26.81 -21.87 -12.78
C VAL A 393 27.00 -23.33 -13.15
N VAL A 394 26.30 -23.78 -14.18
CA VAL A 394 26.39 -25.17 -14.65
C VAL A 394 27.85 -25.49 -15.03
N GLY A 395 28.39 -26.54 -14.44
CA GLY A 395 29.77 -26.98 -14.63
C GLY A 395 30.83 -26.27 -13.78
N ASP A 396 30.45 -25.24 -12.99
CA ASP A 396 31.38 -24.48 -12.11
C ASP A 396 31.06 -24.62 -10.62
N GLY A 397 29.84 -25.06 -10.29
CA GLY A 397 29.39 -25.31 -8.92
C GLY A 397 28.28 -24.38 -8.45
N THR A 398 28.00 -24.48 -7.15
CA THR A 398 26.94 -23.70 -6.47
C THR A 398 27.48 -23.03 -5.22
N GLU A 399 27.04 -21.82 -4.96
CA GLU A 399 27.22 -21.14 -3.68
C GLU A 399 25.86 -20.93 -3.01
N ILE A 400 25.73 -21.44 -1.79
CA ILE A 400 24.57 -21.20 -0.92
C ILE A 400 25.02 -20.30 0.21
N ARG A 401 24.32 -19.20 0.39
CA ARG A 401 24.60 -18.17 1.39
C ARG A 401 23.47 -18.05 2.38
N PHE A 402 23.78 -18.11 3.66
CA PHE A 402 22.92 -17.79 4.78
C PHE A 402 23.34 -16.46 5.37
N THR A 403 22.38 -15.56 5.62
CA THR A 403 22.63 -14.32 6.37
C THR A 403 21.79 -14.37 7.64
N LEU A 404 22.42 -14.25 8.80
CA LEU A 404 21.81 -14.28 10.12
C LEU A 404 22.02 -12.93 10.81
N PRO A 405 20.98 -12.31 11.41
CA PRO A 405 21.14 -11.08 12.17
C PRO A 405 21.93 -11.32 13.46
N THR A 406 22.80 -10.39 13.84
CA THR A 406 23.57 -10.49 15.11
C THR A 406 22.68 -10.32 16.34
N SER A 407 21.52 -9.66 16.22
CA SER A 407 20.52 -9.55 17.28
C SER A 407 19.91 -10.89 17.71
N GLY A 408 20.03 -11.93 16.86
CA GLY A 408 19.50 -13.26 17.15
C GLY A 408 17.97 -13.31 17.26
N ILE A 409 17.47 -14.33 17.96
CA ILE A 409 16.04 -14.50 18.25
C ILE A 409 15.76 -13.92 19.64
N ASP A 410 14.91 -12.87 19.72
CA ASP A 410 14.42 -12.37 21.01
C ASP A 410 13.52 -13.40 21.71
N ALA A 411 13.75 -13.63 23.01
CA ALA A 411 13.03 -14.61 23.81
C ALA A 411 11.51 -14.33 23.96
N THR A 412 11.03 -13.17 23.49
CA THR A 412 9.65 -12.69 23.70
C THR A 412 8.67 -13.19 22.63
N GLU A 413 9.12 -13.58 21.44
CA GLU A 413 8.22 -14.03 20.36
C GLU A 413 7.86 -15.53 20.42
N ALA A 414 8.66 -16.35 21.09
CA ALA A 414 8.41 -17.80 21.18
C ALA A 414 7.21 -18.17 22.06
N VAL A 415 6.78 -17.30 22.98
CA VAL A 415 5.67 -17.56 23.93
C VAL A 415 4.30 -17.15 23.36
N SER A 416 4.24 -16.30 22.35
CA SER A 416 2.96 -15.84 21.76
C SER A 416 2.36 -16.79 20.72
N ALA A 417 3.10 -17.78 20.26
CA ALA A 417 2.64 -18.75 19.25
C ALA A 417 1.86 -19.95 19.84
N ASP A 418 1.93 -20.17 21.15
CA ASP A 418 1.35 -21.35 21.82
C ASP A 418 0.05 -21.04 22.60
N SER A 419 -0.47 -19.81 22.50
CA SER A 419 -1.68 -19.36 23.24
C SER A 419 -2.76 -18.74 22.34
N ARG A 420 -2.90 -19.23 21.11
CA ARG A 420 -4.10 -18.93 20.29
C ARG A 420 -4.57 -20.14 19.51
#